data_d614ffb5ea5d1d4380dc05969a2f79eb
#
_entry.id   d614ffb5ea5d1d4380dc05969a2f79eb
#
_cell.length_a   1.000
_cell.length_b   1.000
_cell.length_c   1.000
_cell.angle_alpha   90.00
_cell.angle_beta   90.00
_cell.angle_gamma   90.00
#
_symmetry.space_group_name_H-M   'P 1'
#
loop_
_entity.id
_entity.type
_entity.pdbx_description
1 polymer ?
#
loop_
_entity_poly.entity_id
_entity_poly.type
_entity_poly.pdbx_seq_one_letter_code
_entity_poly.pdbx_strand_id
1 'polypeptide(L)'
;KEAYESVFKDLADLKWQSLCSLEKGIPVDGIEDSSYYFFHFDEAAQARATAWFKELELQIDSIAAPAFKSHIAKYRGLMPRIALTYFLIEASAGSINEQKIPLEAVEFAIEWCQHLEAHAKKLWAPSINPALVPARALGERILRGRVAEGVSLSAVQQRNWSKLVTSTEVRLAADQLETWGWLRLSVIETRGRPSTTIKLNPALPANM
;
A
#
# COMPACT_ATOMS: atom_id res chain seq x y z
N LYS A 1 23.96 -18.18 -2.74
CA LYS A 1 24.55 -17.47 -3.89
C LYS A 1 24.52 -18.36 -5.13
N GLU A 2 25.04 -19.58 -5.07
CA GLU A 2 25.09 -20.54 -6.19
C GLU A 2 23.71 -20.86 -6.78
N ALA A 3 22.69 -21.13 -5.94
CA ALA A 3 21.32 -21.38 -6.40
C ALA A 3 20.71 -20.18 -7.13
N TYR A 4 21.02 -18.95 -6.70
CA TYR A 4 20.56 -17.74 -7.36
C TYR A 4 21.23 -17.55 -8.73
N GLU A 5 22.54 -17.80 -8.82
CA GLU A 5 23.29 -17.72 -10.08
C GLU A 5 22.86 -18.80 -11.09
N SER A 6 22.46 -19.98 -10.60
CA SER A 6 21.92 -21.06 -11.43
C SER A 6 20.64 -20.65 -12.15
N VAL A 7 19.68 -20.04 -11.43
CA VAL A 7 18.40 -19.59 -12.03
C VAL A 7 18.61 -18.65 -13.20
N PHE A 8 19.55 -17.70 -13.11
CA PHE A 8 19.83 -16.77 -14.22
C PHE A 8 20.46 -17.47 -15.41
N LYS A 9 21.31 -18.45 -15.18
CA LYS A 9 21.90 -19.24 -16.23
C LYS A 9 20.86 -20.09 -16.95
N ASP A 10 20.01 -20.77 -16.19
CA ASP A 10 18.93 -21.60 -16.72
C ASP A 10 17.91 -20.76 -17.52
N LEU A 11 17.59 -19.55 -17.05
CA LEU A 11 16.75 -18.60 -17.77
C LEU A 11 17.41 -18.09 -19.08
N ALA A 12 18.73 -17.88 -19.08
CA ALA A 12 19.45 -17.44 -20.26
C ALA A 12 19.50 -18.53 -21.35
N ASP A 13 19.56 -19.79 -20.94
CA ASP A 13 19.57 -20.95 -21.83
C ASP A 13 18.16 -21.40 -22.25
N LEU A 14 17.10 -20.84 -21.65
CA LEU A 14 15.71 -21.20 -21.93
C LEU A 14 15.30 -20.80 -23.35
N LYS A 15 14.81 -21.75 -24.11
CA LYS A 15 14.20 -21.52 -25.44
C LYS A 15 12.76 -21.02 -25.29
N TRP A 16 12.58 -19.82 -24.71
CA TRP A 16 11.29 -19.23 -24.38
C TRP A 16 10.34 -19.09 -25.57
N GLN A 17 10.89 -19.02 -26.83
CA GLN A 17 10.07 -18.96 -28.03
C GLN A 17 9.18 -20.19 -28.25
N SER A 18 9.56 -21.35 -27.67
CA SER A 18 8.73 -22.57 -27.72
C SER A 18 7.56 -22.52 -26.71
N LEU A 19 7.60 -21.60 -25.75
CA LEU A 19 6.59 -21.45 -24.69
C LEU A 19 5.56 -20.36 -24.98
N CYS A 20 5.69 -19.64 -26.10
CA CYS A 20 4.82 -18.51 -26.41
C CYS A 20 4.26 -18.61 -27.82
N SER A 21 3.20 -17.85 -28.09
CA SER A 21 2.62 -17.72 -29.43
C SER A 21 3.23 -16.50 -30.14
N LEU A 22 3.56 -16.67 -31.42
CA LEU A 22 3.90 -15.55 -32.30
C LEU A 22 2.62 -15.06 -32.96
N GLU A 23 2.19 -13.87 -32.61
CA GLU A 23 1.00 -13.24 -33.19
C GLU A 23 1.41 -12.01 -33.98
N LYS A 24 0.68 -11.75 -35.08
CA LYS A 24 0.82 -10.47 -35.80
C LYS A 24 0.26 -9.36 -34.91
N GLY A 25 1.12 -8.42 -34.54
CA GLY A 25 0.71 -7.24 -33.81
C GLY A 25 -0.21 -6.34 -34.64
N ILE A 26 -0.97 -5.49 -33.96
CA ILE A 26 -1.69 -4.40 -34.62
C ILE A 26 -0.63 -3.46 -35.17
N PRO A 27 -0.67 -3.13 -36.49
CA PRO A 27 0.27 -2.17 -37.08
C PRO A 27 0.26 -0.85 -36.32
N VAL A 28 1.42 -0.46 -35.76
CA VAL A 28 1.61 0.86 -35.20
C VAL A 28 2.17 1.73 -36.33
N ASP A 29 1.68 2.97 -36.50
CA ASP A 29 2.08 3.89 -37.55
C ASP A 29 3.60 3.89 -37.80
N GLY A 30 4.03 3.42 -38.99
CA GLY A 30 5.42 3.39 -39.44
C GLY A 30 6.19 2.06 -39.22
N ILE A 31 5.55 0.99 -38.67
CA ILE A 31 6.16 -0.33 -38.54
C ILE A 31 5.28 -1.37 -39.27
N GLU A 32 5.65 -1.71 -40.50
CA GLU A 32 4.86 -2.60 -41.37
C GLU A 32 4.85 -4.09 -40.97
N ASP A 33 5.79 -4.54 -40.11
CA ASP A 33 5.90 -5.96 -39.70
C ASP A 33 6.17 -6.07 -38.19
N SER A 34 5.13 -5.79 -37.39
CA SER A 34 5.20 -5.93 -35.92
C SER A 34 4.67 -7.30 -35.50
N SER A 35 5.51 -8.32 -35.60
CA SER A 35 5.25 -9.61 -34.96
C SER A 35 5.74 -9.56 -33.51
N TYR A 36 4.86 -9.85 -32.57
CA TYR A 36 5.19 -9.87 -31.16
C TYR A 36 5.00 -11.27 -30.59
N TYR A 37 5.82 -11.65 -29.63
CA TYR A 37 5.65 -12.87 -28.86
C TYR A 37 4.73 -12.60 -27.69
N PHE A 38 3.66 -13.41 -27.55
CA PHE A 38 2.69 -13.31 -26.47
C PHE A 38 2.69 -14.55 -25.61
N PHE A 39 2.65 -14.35 -24.31
CA PHE A 39 2.37 -15.40 -23.34
C PHE A 39 0.91 -15.29 -22.93
N HIS A 40 0.18 -16.39 -23.03
CA HIS A 40 -1.24 -16.44 -22.67
C HIS A 40 -1.41 -17.17 -21.34
N PHE A 41 -2.40 -16.76 -20.59
CA PHE A 41 -2.90 -17.53 -19.47
C PHE A 41 -3.65 -18.77 -20.00
N ASP A 42 -3.67 -19.87 -19.23
CA ASP A 42 -4.66 -20.91 -19.45
C ASP A 42 -6.08 -20.43 -19.09
N GLU A 43 -7.09 -21.23 -19.31
CA GLU A 43 -8.49 -20.82 -19.09
C GLU A 43 -8.78 -20.51 -17.61
N ALA A 44 -8.28 -21.30 -16.69
CA ALA A 44 -8.46 -21.11 -15.26
C ALA A 44 -7.69 -19.87 -14.75
N ALA A 45 -6.44 -19.71 -15.18
CA ALA A 45 -5.61 -18.55 -14.89
C ALA A 45 -6.24 -17.25 -15.42
N GLN A 46 -6.78 -17.29 -16.64
CA GLN A 46 -7.46 -16.13 -17.25
C GLN A 46 -8.72 -15.73 -16.47
N ALA A 47 -9.54 -16.72 -16.07
CA ALA A 47 -10.72 -16.49 -15.27
C ALA A 47 -10.35 -15.86 -13.91
N ARG A 48 -9.34 -16.40 -13.24
CA ARG A 48 -8.84 -15.90 -11.95
C ARG A 48 -8.26 -14.48 -12.06
N ALA A 49 -7.42 -14.26 -13.08
CA ALA A 49 -6.84 -12.94 -13.34
C ALA A 49 -7.94 -11.89 -13.60
N THR A 50 -8.94 -12.24 -14.41
CA THR A 50 -10.08 -11.35 -14.72
C THR A 50 -10.87 -10.99 -13.45
N ALA A 51 -11.13 -11.96 -12.57
CA ALA A 51 -11.80 -11.72 -11.29
C ALA A 51 -10.97 -10.77 -10.42
N TRP A 52 -9.67 -11.04 -10.28
CA TRP A 52 -8.76 -10.20 -9.49
C TRP A 52 -8.66 -8.76 -10.03
N PHE A 53 -8.62 -8.56 -11.36
CA PHE A 53 -8.61 -7.22 -11.93
C PHE A 53 -9.88 -6.43 -11.58
N LYS A 54 -11.04 -7.07 -11.57
CA LYS A 54 -12.30 -6.41 -11.13
C LYS A 54 -12.23 -6.01 -9.66
N GLU A 55 -11.72 -6.89 -8.79
CA GLU A 55 -11.50 -6.59 -7.37
C GLU A 55 -10.54 -5.41 -7.19
N LEU A 56 -9.43 -5.40 -7.94
CA LEU A 56 -8.44 -4.33 -7.92
C LEU A 56 -9.02 -2.97 -8.34
N GLU A 57 -9.85 -2.93 -9.39
CA GLU A 57 -10.51 -1.68 -9.83
C GLU A 57 -11.44 -1.12 -8.75
N LEU A 58 -12.27 -1.97 -8.14
CA LEU A 58 -13.14 -1.56 -7.04
C LEU A 58 -12.32 -1.03 -5.84
N GLN A 59 -11.21 -1.69 -5.54
CA GLN A 59 -10.30 -1.23 -4.50
C GLN A 59 -9.70 0.13 -4.83
N ILE A 60 -9.18 0.31 -6.05
CA ILE A 60 -8.58 1.58 -6.51
C ILE A 60 -9.59 2.72 -6.38
N ASP A 61 -10.86 2.48 -6.73
CA ASP A 61 -11.89 3.51 -6.65
C ASP A 61 -12.23 3.90 -5.22
N SER A 62 -12.10 2.97 -4.27
CA SER A 62 -12.33 3.24 -2.84
C SER A 62 -11.23 4.05 -2.16
N ILE A 63 -10.02 4.15 -2.77
CA ILE A 63 -8.88 4.83 -2.17
C ILE A 63 -9.01 6.36 -2.32
N ALA A 64 -9.14 7.05 -1.19
CA ALA A 64 -9.23 8.51 -1.14
C ALA A 64 -7.86 9.21 -1.30
N ALA A 65 -6.75 8.59 -0.87
CA ALA A 65 -5.41 9.17 -0.94
C ALA A 65 -4.81 9.07 -2.36
N PRO A 66 -4.65 10.18 -3.13
CA PRO A 66 -4.29 10.10 -4.55
C PRO A 66 -2.95 9.40 -4.81
N ALA A 67 -1.95 9.66 -3.96
CA ALA A 67 -0.62 9.07 -4.11
C ALA A 67 -0.65 7.55 -3.88
N PHE A 68 -1.39 7.07 -2.88
CA PHE A 68 -1.57 5.65 -2.64
C PHE A 68 -2.42 5.00 -3.73
N LYS A 69 -3.50 5.68 -4.19
CA LYS A 69 -4.31 5.24 -5.34
C LYS A 69 -3.44 5.01 -6.57
N SER A 70 -2.57 5.96 -6.90
CA SER A 70 -1.63 5.85 -8.04
C SER A 70 -0.63 4.71 -7.86
N HIS A 71 -0.19 4.42 -6.63
CA HIS A 71 0.68 3.29 -6.34
C HIS A 71 -0.03 1.95 -6.59
N ILE A 72 -1.23 1.76 -6.05
CA ILE A 72 -2.02 0.52 -6.22
C ILE A 72 -2.43 0.32 -7.69
N ALA A 73 -2.71 1.38 -8.44
CA ALA A 73 -3.02 1.28 -9.87
C ALA A 73 -1.91 0.61 -10.71
N LYS A 74 -0.65 0.68 -10.26
CA LYS A 74 0.47 -0.01 -10.93
C LYS A 74 0.40 -1.53 -10.83
N TYR A 75 -0.40 -2.06 -9.93
CA TYR A 75 -0.56 -3.50 -9.76
C TYR A 75 -1.24 -4.17 -10.96
N ARG A 76 -1.97 -3.39 -11.80
CA ARG A 76 -2.48 -3.86 -13.10
C ARG A 76 -1.39 -4.49 -13.98
N GLY A 77 -0.20 -3.88 -13.98
CA GLY A 77 0.93 -4.39 -14.73
C GLY A 77 1.89 -5.24 -13.90
N LEU A 78 1.84 -5.16 -12.57
CA LEU A 78 2.75 -5.88 -11.69
C LEU A 78 2.38 -7.36 -11.60
N MET A 79 1.10 -7.69 -11.37
CA MET A 79 0.64 -9.07 -11.22
C MET A 79 0.98 -9.93 -12.45
N PRO A 80 0.63 -9.54 -13.70
CA PRO A 80 0.96 -10.38 -14.85
C PRO A 80 2.48 -10.52 -15.07
N ARG A 81 3.28 -9.53 -14.70
CA ARG A 81 4.74 -9.64 -14.78
C ARG A 81 5.30 -10.63 -13.75
N ILE A 82 4.78 -10.64 -12.53
CA ILE A 82 5.17 -11.62 -11.51
C ILE A 82 4.76 -13.02 -11.97
N ALA A 83 3.53 -13.19 -12.47
CA ALA A 83 3.05 -14.48 -12.98
C ALA A 83 3.93 -15.01 -14.12
N LEU A 84 4.27 -14.16 -15.09
CA LEU A 84 5.18 -14.51 -16.18
C LEU A 84 6.57 -14.86 -15.66
N THR A 85 7.12 -14.07 -14.73
CA THR A 85 8.43 -14.33 -14.15
C THR A 85 8.48 -15.69 -13.46
N TYR A 86 7.47 -15.98 -12.63
CA TYR A 86 7.35 -17.28 -11.96
C TYR A 86 7.26 -18.43 -12.97
N PHE A 87 6.39 -18.30 -13.97
CA PHE A 87 6.24 -19.29 -15.04
C PHE A 87 7.56 -19.58 -15.78
N LEU A 88 8.31 -18.54 -16.13
CA LEU A 88 9.60 -18.71 -16.82
C LEU A 88 10.66 -19.37 -15.94
N ILE A 89 10.68 -19.09 -14.64
CA ILE A 89 11.59 -19.74 -13.68
C ILE A 89 11.26 -21.23 -13.57
N GLU A 90 9.99 -21.59 -13.40
CA GLU A 90 9.56 -22.99 -13.31
C GLU A 90 9.81 -23.75 -14.63
N ALA A 91 9.57 -23.10 -15.76
CA ALA A 91 9.87 -23.67 -17.07
C ALA A 91 11.38 -23.89 -17.27
N SER A 92 12.22 -22.98 -16.79
CA SER A 92 13.68 -23.13 -16.87
C SER A 92 14.20 -24.26 -15.98
N ALA A 93 13.54 -24.51 -14.87
CA ALA A 93 13.84 -25.65 -13.98
C ALA A 93 13.28 -26.99 -14.49
N GLY A 94 12.54 -26.98 -15.61
CA GLY A 94 11.91 -28.19 -16.16
C GLY A 94 10.67 -28.66 -15.40
N SER A 95 10.15 -27.85 -14.48
CA SER A 95 8.97 -28.15 -13.68
C SER A 95 7.66 -27.99 -14.47
N ILE A 96 7.66 -27.14 -15.49
CA ILE A 96 6.51 -26.82 -16.34
C ILE A 96 6.90 -27.05 -17.81
N ASN A 97 6.07 -27.82 -18.53
CA ASN A 97 6.19 -28.05 -19.97
C ASN A 97 5.01 -27.47 -20.76
N GLU A 98 4.23 -26.63 -20.14
CA GLU A 98 3.04 -26.02 -20.73
C GLU A 98 3.39 -24.80 -21.57
N GLN A 99 2.58 -24.54 -22.61
CA GLN A 99 2.73 -23.36 -23.47
C GLN A 99 1.92 -22.13 -22.97
N LYS A 100 1.26 -22.27 -21.81
CA LYS A 100 0.43 -21.24 -21.22
C LYS A 100 0.77 -21.07 -19.75
N ILE A 101 0.65 -19.85 -19.27
CA ILE A 101 0.85 -19.51 -17.87
C ILE A 101 -0.29 -20.16 -17.04
N PRO A 102 0.00 -21.09 -16.13
CA PRO A 102 -0.98 -21.84 -15.38
C PRO A 102 -1.58 -21.02 -14.23
N LEU A 103 -2.69 -21.52 -13.66
CA LEU A 103 -3.38 -20.91 -12.53
C LEU A 103 -2.47 -20.68 -11.33
N GLU A 104 -1.57 -21.61 -11.01
CA GLU A 104 -0.65 -21.52 -9.88
C GLU A 104 0.26 -20.28 -9.99
N ALA A 105 0.69 -19.92 -11.19
CA ALA A 105 1.50 -18.72 -11.41
C ALA A 105 0.72 -17.43 -11.13
N VAL A 106 -0.57 -17.41 -11.47
CA VAL A 106 -1.47 -16.28 -11.19
C VAL A 106 -1.76 -16.17 -9.70
N GLU A 107 -2.06 -17.28 -9.03
CA GLU A 107 -2.29 -17.29 -7.57
C GLU A 107 -1.04 -16.80 -6.82
N PHE A 108 0.14 -17.32 -7.15
CA PHE A 108 1.40 -16.85 -6.60
C PHE A 108 1.60 -15.34 -6.79
N ALA A 109 1.32 -14.82 -7.99
CA ALA A 109 1.44 -13.40 -8.28
C ALA A 109 0.46 -12.53 -7.49
N ILE A 110 -0.77 -13.02 -7.28
CA ILE A 110 -1.78 -12.35 -6.45
C ILE A 110 -1.35 -12.30 -4.99
N GLU A 111 -0.84 -13.39 -4.43
CA GLU A 111 -0.30 -13.45 -3.07
C GLU A 111 0.85 -12.44 -2.87
N TRP A 112 1.76 -12.37 -3.85
CA TRP A 112 2.83 -11.35 -3.84
C TRP A 112 2.28 -9.93 -3.89
N CYS A 113 1.27 -9.65 -4.71
CA CYS A 113 0.63 -8.35 -4.76
C CYS A 113 0.01 -7.97 -3.40
N GLN A 114 -0.67 -8.91 -2.72
CA GLN A 114 -1.24 -8.70 -1.39
C GLN A 114 -0.14 -8.43 -0.34
N HIS A 115 0.95 -9.19 -0.39
CA HIS A 115 2.09 -8.97 0.50
C HIS A 115 2.72 -7.58 0.30
N LEU A 116 2.96 -7.19 -0.95
CA LEU A 116 3.52 -5.87 -1.30
C LEU A 116 2.56 -4.74 -0.92
N GLU A 117 1.25 -4.94 -1.06
CA GLU A 117 0.25 -3.97 -0.62
C GLU A 117 0.29 -3.76 0.89
N ALA A 118 0.42 -4.83 1.68
CA ALA A 118 0.54 -4.72 3.13
C ALA A 118 1.77 -3.89 3.55
N HIS A 119 2.88 -4.02 2.83
CA HIS A 119 4.06 -3.19 3.02
C HIS A 119 3.84 -1.74 2.55
N ALA A 120 3.22 -1.57 1.39
CA ALA A 120 2.89 -0.25 0.86
C ALA A 120 1.99 0.54 1.82
N LYS A 121 0.98 -0.08 2.41
CA LYS A 121 0.12 0.56 3.43
C LYS A 121 0.91 1.13 4.60
N LYS A 122 1.96 0.46 5.05
CA LYS A 122 2.84 0.98 6.12
C LYS A 122 3.62 2.21 5.68
N LEU A 123 4.16 2.20 4.46
CA LEU A 123 4.92 3.33 3.90
C LEU A 123 4.02 4.54 3.62
N TRP A 124 2.82 4.30 3.11
CA TRP A 124 1.86 5.34 2.75
C TRP A 124 0.92 5.75 3.89
N ALA A 125 1.06 5.14 5.08
CA ALA A 125 0.20 5.41 6.23
C ALA A 125 -0.02 6.91 6.53
N PRO A 126 1.01 7.80 6.47
CA PRO A 126 0.81 9.22 6.69
C PRO A 126 -0.03 9.92 5.61
N SER A 127 -0.02 9.40 4.37
CA SER A 127 -0.83 9.93 3.26
C SER A 127 -2.26 9.40 3.29
N ILE A 128 -2.45 8.17 3.78
CA ILE A 128 -3.75 7.53 3.94
C ILE A 128 -4.50 8.15 5.12
N ASN A 129 -3.81 8.37 6.23
CA ASN A 129 -4.34 9.03 7.42
C ASN A 129 -3.37 10.11 7.92
N PRO A 130 -3.55 11.36 7.52
CA PRO A 130 -2.68 12.48 7.93
C PRO A 130 -2.65 12.72 9.45
N ALA A 131 -3.65 12.21 10.19
CA ALA A 131 -3.71 12.36 11.64
C ALA A 131 -2.70 11.48 12.40
N LEU A 132 -2.19 10.39 11.78
CA LEU A 132 -1.32 9.42 12.48
C LEU A 132 -0.03 10.04 13.02
N VAL A 133 0.65 10.84 12.20
CA VAL A 133 1.93 11.44 12.60
C VAL A 133 1.77 12.46 13.73
N PRO A 134 0.84 13.44 13.64
CA PRO A 134 0.59 14.36 14.74
C PRO A 134 -0.02 13.66 15.97
N ALA A 135 -0.86 12.64 15.82
CA ALA A 135 -1.41 11.88 16.94
C ALA A 135 -0.31 11.16 17.73
N ARG A 136 0.60 10.49 17.04
CA ARG A 136 1.78 9.88 17.67
C ARG A 136 2.61 10.92 18.42
N ALA A 137 2.87 12.07 17.78
CA ALA A 137 3.63 13.14 18.38
C ALA A 137 2.96 13.72 19.65
N LEU A 138 1.64 13.85 19.67
CA LEU A 138 0.89 14.28 20.86
C LEU A 138 0.86 13.19 21.94
N GLY A 139 0.62 11.94 21.54
CA GLY A 139 0.60 10.79 22.46
C GLY A 139 1.92 10.60 23.21
N GLU A 140 3.06 10.70 22.52
CA GLU A 140 4.38 10.63 23.16
C GLU A 140 4.58 11.75 24.21
N ARG A 141 4.03 12.93 24.00
CA ARG A 141 4.10 14.04 24.95
C ARG A 141 3.16 13.85 26.13
N ILE A 142 2.00 13.22 25.91
CA ILE A 142 1.09 12.82 26.99
C ILE A 142 1.79 11.79 27.88
N LEU A 143 2.36 10.74 27.32
CA LEU A 143 3.07 9.70 28.09
C LEU A 143 4.26 10.25 28.87
N ARG A 144 4.94 11.27 28.36
CA ARG A 144 6.04 11.96 29.07
C ARG A 144 5.56 13.00 30.09
N GLY A 145 4.26 13.07 30.37
CA GLY A 145 3.68 14.05 31.32
C GLY A 145 3.79 15.52 30.90
N ARG A 146 4.06 15.78 29.60
CA ARG A 146 4.20 17.16 29.10
C ARG A 146 2.88 17.84 28.74
N VAL A 147 1.80 17.10 28.72
CA VAL A 147 0.43 17.61 28.49
C VAL A 147 -0.36 17.41 29.77
N ALA A 148 -0.73 18.52 30.39
CA ALA A 148 -1.51 18.49 31.64
C ALA A 148 -2.99 18.27 31.35
N GLU A 149 -3.73 17.74 32.33
CA GLU A 149 -5.18 17.68 32.33
C GLU A 149 -5.78 19.08 32.15
N GLY A 150 -6.81 19.22 31.32
CA GLY A 150 -7.52 20.47 31.09
C GLY A 150 -6.79 21.47 30.18
N VAL A 151 -5.63 21.11 29.61
CA VAL A 151 -4.93 22.01 28.69
C VAL A 151 -5.73 22.23 27.41
N SER A 152 -5.75 23.48 26.91
CA SER A 152 -6.44 23.79 25.64
C SER A 152 -5.62 23.39 24.42
N LEU A 153 -6.30 23.07 23.29
CA LEU A 153 -5.62 22.77 22.02
C LEU A 153 -4.76 23.95 21.55
N SER A 154 -5.18 25.18 21.78
CA SER A 154 -4.40 26.38 21.47
C SER A 154 -3.11 26.47 22.30
N ALA A 155 -3.16 26.11 23.57
CA ALA A 155 -1.96 26.07 24.43
C ALA A 155 -1.00 24.94 23.99
N VAL A 156 -1.50 23.81 23.48
CA VAL A 156 -0.65 22.77 22.86
C VAL A 156 0.03 23.30 21.61
N GLN A 157 -0.69 24.00 20.74
CA GLN A 157 -0.16 24.62 19.53
C GLN A 157 0.93 25.64 19.85
N GLN A 158 0.70 26.51 20.83
CA GLN A 158 1.65 27.57 21.25
C GLN A 158 3.02 27.01 21.69
N ARG A 159 3.08 25.76 22.13
CA ARG A 159 4.36 25.11 22.46
C ARG A 159 5.23 24.79 21.24
N ASN A 160 4.70 24.98 20.04
CA ASN A 160 5.38 24.84 18.76
C ASN A 160 6.18 23.53 18.60
N TRP A 161 5.61 22.45 19.10
CA TRP A 161 6.25 21.13 19.01
C TRP A 161 6.23 20.61 17.56
N SER A 162 7.32 19.98 17.14
CA SER A 162 7.40 19.32 15.82
C SER A 162 6.17 18.42 15.59
N LYS A 163 5.54 18.52 14.42
CA LYS A 163 4.32 17.83 13.99
C LYS A 163 3.04 18.27 14.75
N LEU A 164 3.10 19.40 15.49
CA LEU A 164 1.98 20.00 16.22
C LEU A 164 2.07 21.53 16.15
N VAL A 165 2.54 22.05 15.04
CA VAL A 165 2.82 23.48 14.82
C VAL A 165 1.53 24.22 14.44
N THR A 166 0.70 23.62 13.63
CA THR A 166 -0.56 24.23 13.17
C THR A 166 -1.74 23.79 14.00
N SER A 167 -2.79 24.62 14.02
CA SER A 167 -4.06 24.28 14.67
C SER A 167 -4.70 23.01 14.06
N THR A 168 -4.54 22.85 12.76
CA THR A 168 -5.03 21.66 12.04
C THR A 168 -4.31 20.38 12.49
N GLU A 169 -2.99 20.39 12.61
CA GLU A 169 -2.21 19.23 13.10
C GLU A 169 -2.61 18.88 14.53
N VAL A 170 -2.73 19.87 15.42
CA VAL A 170 -3.13 19.65 16.81
C VAL A 170 -4.56 19.11 16.90
N ARG A 171 -5.47 19.61 16.07
CA ARG A 171 -6.86 19.13 16.01
C ARG A 171 -6.93 17.69 15.51
N LEU A 172 -6.30 17.38 14.39
CA LEU A 172 -6.21 16.03 13.84
C LEU A 172 -5.62 15.04 14.85
N ALA A 173 -4.57 15.46 15.56
CA ALA A 173 -3.95 14.65 16.62
C ALA A 173 -4.91 14.34 17.75
N ALA A 174 -5.62 15.35 18.22
CA ALA A 174 -6.55 15.21 19.33
C ALA A 174 -7.77 14.36 18.96
N ASP A 175 -8.37 14.58 17.80
CA ASP A 175 -9.51 13.80 17.29
C ASP A 175 -9.14 12.32 17.13
N GLN A 176 -7.92 12.03 16.62
CA GLN A 176 -7.43 10.67 16.47
C GLN A 176 -7.17 9.98 17.82
N LEU A 177 -6.58 10.70 18.79
CA LEU A 177 -6.37 10.18 20.13
C LEU A 177 -7.68 10.00 20.91
N GLU A 178 -8.70 10.83 20.66
CA GLU A 178 -10.04 10.65 21.19
C GLU A 178 -10.68 9.37 20.64
N THR A 179 -10.56 9.12 19.32
CA THR A 179 -11.02 7.88 18.68
C THR A 179 -10.34 6.64 19.30
N TRP A 180 -9.09 6.74 19.69
CA TRP A 180 -8.36 5.66 20.36
C TRP A 180 -8.62 5.57 21.86
N GLY A 181 -9.44 6.45 22.41
CA GLY A 181 -9.78 6.47 23.85
C GLY A 181 -8.66 6.95 24.77
N TRP A 182 -7.63 7.63 24.24
CA TRP A 182 -6.54 8.19 25.03
C TRP A 182 -6.91 9.47 25.75
N LEU A 183 -7.84 10.21 25.19
CA LEU A 183 -8.33 11.46 25.73
C LEU A 183 -9.79 11.68 25.34
N ARG A 184 -10.43 12.70 25.94
CA ARG A 184 -11.71 13.23 25.54
C ARG A 184 -11.60 14.75 25.36
N LEU A 185 -12.22 15.27 24.31
CA LEU A 185 -12.29 16.70 24.05
C LEU A 185 -13.53 17.27 24.74
N SER A 186 -13.34 18.39 25.45
CA SER A 186 -14.43 19.14 26.10
C SER A 186 -14.38 20.58 25.67
N VAL A 187 -15.52 21.12 25.26
CA VAL A 187 -15.66 22.55 24.93
C VAL A 187 -16.03 23.30 26.20
N ILE A 188 -15.25 24.33 26.53
CA ILE A 188 -15.48 25.22 27.64
C ILE A 188 -15.91 26.57 27.08
N GLU A 189 -17.07 27.06 27.48
CA GLU A 189 -17.49 28.42 27.18
C GLU A 189 -16.63 29.41 27.99
N THR A 190 -16.06 30.38 27.31
CA THR A 190 -15.31 31.47 27.93
C THR A 190 -16.00 32.79 27.60
N ARG A 191 -15.62 33.89 28.28
CA ARG A 191 -16.16 35.23 27.97
C ARG A 191 -15.86 35.72 26.54
N GLY A 192 -15.16 34.93 25.74
CA GLY A 192 -14.84 35.18 24.35
C GLY A 192 -15.12 33.94 23.49
N ARG A 193 -14.14 33.52 22.68
CA ARG A 193 -14.27 32.34 21.80
C ARG A 193 -14.24 31.04 22.62
N PRO A 194 -15.17 30.08 22.41
CA PRO A 194 -15.12 28.77 23.07
C PRO A 194 -13.76 28.10 22.93
N SER A 195 -13.28 27.48 24.01
CA SER A 195 -12.00 26.79 24.06
C SER A 195 -12.19 25.27 24.16
N THR A 196 -11.52 24.51 23.31
CA THR A 196 -11.51 23.05 23.39
C THR A 196 -10.35 22.61 24.26
N THR A 197 -10.63 21.84 25.29
CA THR A 197 -9.65 21.32 26.27
C THR A 197 -9.55 19.81 26.22
N ILE A 198 -8.40 19.28 26.64
CA ILE A 198 -8.08 17.85 26.69
C ILE A 198 -8.35 17.32 28.09
N LYS A 199 -9.18 16.26 28.17
CA LYS A 199 -9.30 15.41 29.36
C LYS A 199 -8.59 14.09 29.10
N LEU A 200 -7.57 13.75 29.87
CA LEU A 200 -6.79 12.55 29.69
C LEU A 200 -7.53 11.32 30.22
N ASN A 201 -7.34 10.18 29.59
CA ASN A 201 -7.84 8.92 30.11
C ASN A 201 -6.99 8.52 31.34
N PRO A 202 -7.61 8.35 32.54
CA PRO A 202 -6.85 8.00 33.74
C PRO A 202 -6.22 6.61 33.71
N ALA A 203 -6.63 5.75 32.79
CA ALA A 203 -6.06 4.43 32.60
C ALA A 203 -4.77 4.44 31.75
N LEU A 204 -4.33 5.60 31.25
CA LEU A 204 -3.05 5.70 30.55
C LEU A 204 -1.89 5.46 31.53
N PRO A 205 -0.84 4.71 31.13
CA PRO A 205 0.33 4.52 31.96
C PRO A 205 0.97 5.88 32.27
N ALA A 206 1.06 6.21 33.53
CA ALA A 206 1.75 7.42 33.98
C ALA A 206 3.27 7.18 33.85
N ASN A 207 3.93 8.03 33.06
CA ASN A 207 5.39 8.14 32.95
C ASN A 207 6.14 6.83 32.64
N MET A 208 6.34 6.54 31.34
CA MET A 208 7.54 5.81 30.90
C MET A 208 8.67 6.76 30.57
#